data_cb67e26c3eff288d87cf5604d0adb0b5
#
_entry.id   cb67e26c3eff288d87cf5604d0adb0b5
#
_cell.length_a   1.000
_cell.length_b   1.000
_cell.length_c   1.000
_cell.angle_alpha   90.00
_cell.angle_beta   90.00
_cell.angle_gamma   90.00
#
_symmetry.space_group_name_H-M   'P 1'
#
loop_
_entity.id
_entity.type
_entity.pdbx_description
1 polymer ?
#
loop_
_entity_poly.entity_id
_entity_poly.type
_entity_poly.pdbx_seq_one_letter_code
_entity_poly.pdbx_strand_id
1 'polypeptide(L)'
;CSPDEVELVVGNSDSKIIFVGDNPMDGGNTEKMCSHRLHKILDSLDKLETAVVMDGVEMPEHSKCMSWTNFLKMGENIDYSEIKKRVNNIKPEDTFSLIYTSGTTGNPKGVELSHDNIDFELAEVWKLQNFERGWGYVSWLPCAHVFGQLVDCHAHIRWGLHMTVVDAPLNVIDYAKEVQPHLFIGVPRIYEKVYGNLVAKLGTKLKLLKIPIIGGIIKKKAKEAIGMSNCVYSITGAAPINPDILKLFHMLDIPLYEGYGMTETTAGATLGFKNNHKFGTVGKPFSGTELMISDSGEILFRGRHVMKGYYKNPEATAATIDSNGWLHSGDKGEIDSDGYVKITGRIKELYVSSGGKNIAPLVIEETMKSIPLVSQCMLIGDGRKYCSALFTLDVGAILRDKHGMDPAKIPKNPIDQISSLESFGKSLSEYTNSKEIHDELMELVTELNGQFSNPEQIKKFKILPRDLNVDSGELTPTLKIRRIQIRENWASEIEEMYLDA
;
A
#
# COMPACT_ATOMS: atom_id res chain seq x y z
N CYS A 1 -3.79 -13.81 -7.10
CA CYS A 1 -3.61 -15.01 -6.26
C CYS A 1 -3.38 -16.23 -7.13
N SER A 2 -2.46 -17.13 -6.75
CA SER A 2 -2.31 -18.45 -7.36
C SER A 2 -3.50 -19.36 -6.98
N PRO A 3 -3.74 -20.48 -7.70
CA PRO A 3 -4.72 -21.47 -7.27
C PRO A 3 -4.49 -21.96 -5.83
N ASP A 4 -3.25 -22.21 -5.45
CA ASP A 4 -2.88 -22.68 -4.11
C ASP A 4 -3.20 -21.64 -3.02
N GLU A 5 -2.99 -20.35 -3.32
CA GLU A 5 -3.38 -19.25 -2.39
C GLU A 5 -4.90 -19.16 -2.25
N VAL A 6 -5.67 -19.33 -3.34
CA VAL A 6 -7.14 -19.33 -3.29
C VAL A 6 -7.63 -20.54 -2.49
N GLU A 7 -7.08 -21.74 -2.75
CA GLU A 7 -7.41 -22.95 -2.00
C GLU A 7 -7.15 -22.78 -0.51
N LEU A 8 -5.99 -22.24 -0.15
CA LEU A 8 -5.64 -21.99 1.25
C LEU A 8 -6.62 -20.99 1.91
N VAL A 9 -6.90 -19.87 1.26
CA VAL A 9 -7.78 -18.83 1.82
C VAL A 9 -9.22 -19.32 1.96
N VAL A 10 -9.79 -19.91 0.90
CA VAL A 10 -11.17 -20.38 0.89
C VAL A 10 -11.36 -21.59 1.80
N GLY A 11 -10.39 -22.52 1.79
CA GLY A 11 -10.41 -23.72 2.65
C GLY A 11 -10.23 -23.36 4.13
N ASN A 12 -9.29 -22.48 4.47
CA ASN A 12 -9.04 -22.08 5.87
C ASN A 12 -10.21 -21.28 6.43
N SER A 13 -10.81 -20.37 5.64
CA SER A 13 -11.92 -19.52 6.09
C SER A 13 -13.24 -20.25 6.25
N ASP A 14 -13.35 -21.52 5.82
CA ASP A 14 -14.60 -22.28 5.76
C ASP A 14 -15.70 -21.56 4.94
N SER A 15 -15.29 -20.83 3.91
CA SER A 15 -16.21 -20.11 3.05
C SER A 15 -17.18 -21.06 2.37
N LYS A 16 -18.48 -20.78 2.49
CA LYS A 16 -19.55 -21.56 1.86
C LYS A 16 -19.89 -21.06 0.46
N ILE A 17 -19.73 -19.75 0.26
CA ILE A 17 -20.01 -19.08 -1.01
C ILE A 17 -18.80 -18.25 -1.40
N ILE A 18 -18.44 -18.31 -2.67
CA ILE A 18 -17.40 -17.46 -3.27
C ILE A 18 -17.99 -16.74 -4.48
N PHE A 19 -17.68 -15.45 -4.62
CA PHE A 19 -18.02 -14.66 -5.81
C PHE A 19 -16.80 -14.56 -6.71
N VAL A 20 -16.99 -14.87 -8.00
CA VAL A 20 -15.91 -14.97 -8.98
C VAL A 20 -16.13 -13.93 -10.07
N GLY A 21 -15.24 -12.95 -10.15
CA GLY A 21 -15.15 -11.99 -11.23
C GLY A 21 -13.80 -12.11 -11.93
N ASP A 22 -13.70 -11.72 -13.17
CA ASP A 22 -12.42 -11.62 -13.87
C ASP A 22 -11.88 -10.18 -13.82
N ASN A 23 -10.56 -10.07 -13.83
CA ASN A 23 -9.91 -8.78 -13.94
C ASN A 23 -9.73 -8.44 -15.43
N PRO A 24 -10.38 -7.39 -15.97
CA PRO A 24 -10.21 -6.99 -17.36
C PRO A 24 -8.78 -6.62 -17.72
N MET A 25 -7.90 -6.39 -16.73
CA MET A 25 -6.48 -6.08 -16.93
C MET A 25 -5.60 -7.32 -17.22
N ASP A 26 -6.13 -8.53 -17.12
CA ASP A 26 -5.36 -9.76 -17.43
C ASP A 26 -5.12 -9.98 -18.94
N GLY A 27 -5.51 -9.03 -19.78
CA GLY A 27 -5.21 -8.99 -21.22
C GLY A 27 -5.72 -10.19 -22.03
N GLY A 28 -6.79 -10.85 -21.54
CA GLY A 28 -7.35 -12.04 -22.16
C GLY A 28 -6.52 -13.32 -21.97
N ASN A 29 -5.55 -13.32 -21.07
CA ASN A 29 -4.80 -14.51 -20.70
C ASN A 29 -5.69 -15.42 -19.81
N THR A 30 -6.21 -16.50 -20.39
CA THR A 30 -7.11 -17.45 -19.71
C THR A 30 -6.51 -18.09 -18.47
N GLU A 31 -5.20 -18.30 -18.41
CA GLU A 31 -4.52 -18.87 -17.23
C GLU A 31 -4.52 -17.90 -16.03
N LYS A 32 -4.66 -16.59 -16.28
CA LYS A 32 -4.75 -15.56 -15.25
C LYS A 32 -6.19 -15.26 -14.80
N MET A 33 -7.20 -15.75 -15.52
CA MET A 33 -8.60 -15.55 -15.17
C MET A 33 -8.97 -16.24 -13.85
N CYS A 34 -9.73 -15.55 -13.02
CA CYS A 34 -10.17 -16.08 -11.72
C CYS A 34 -11.01 -17.35 -11.88
N SER A 35 -11.88 -17.40 -12.89
CA SER A 35 -12.70 -18.58 -13.22
C SER A 35 -11.86 -19.81 -13.55
N HIS A 36 -10.81 -19.64 -14.35
CA HIS A 36 -9.90 -20.74 -14.71
C HIS A 36 -9.07 -21.24 -13.51
N ARG A 37 -8.61 -20.34 -12.66
CA ARG A 37 -7.89 -20.69 -11.42
C ARG A 37 -8.79 -21.45 -10.45
N LEU A 38 -10.03 -20.97 -10.28
CA LEU A 38 -11.01 -21.60 -9.42
C LEU A 38 -11.35 -23.02 -9.90
N HIS A 39 -11.54 -23.24 -11.21
CA HIS A 39 -11.86 -24.54 -11.77
C HIS A 39 -10.87 -25.63 -11.33
N LYS A 40 -9.58 -25.29 -11.23
CA LYS A 40 -8.52 -26.22 -10.80
C LYS A 40 -8.64 -26.72 -9.36
N ILE A 41 -9.36 -26.00 -8.50
CA ILE A 41 -9.41 -26.26 -7.06
C ILE A 41 -10.81 -26.51 -6.51
N LEU A 42 -11.87 -26.48 -7.35
CA LEU A 42 -13.26 -26.64 -6.88
C LEU A 42 -13.50 -27.96 -6.16
N ASP A 43 -12.85 -29.02 -6.62
CA ASP A 43 -12.99 -30.38 -6.03
C ASP A 43 -12.31 -30.52 -4.66
N SER A 44 -11.24 -29.73 -4.41
CA SER A 44 -10.52 -29.74 -3.12
C SER A 44 -11.18 -28.89 -2.02
N LEU A 45 -12.15 -28.05 -2.38
CA LEU A 45 -12.86 -27.15 -1.46
C LEU A 45 -14.12 -27.79 -0.89
N ASP A 46 -13.98 -28.72 0.04
CA ASP A 46 -15.09 -29.52 0.59
C ASP A 46 -16.23 -28.71 1.21
N LYS A 47 -15.89 -27.57 1.88
CA LYS A 47 -16.86 -26.71 2.57
C LYS A 47 -17.52 -25.69 1.65
N LEU A 48 -16.98 -25.47 0.45
CA LEU A 48 -17.56 -24.57 -0.53
C LEU A 48 -18.83 -25.19 -1.12
N GLU A 49 -19.95 -24.55 -0.87
CA GLU A 49 -21.27 -24.96 -1.36
C GLU A 49 -21.55 -24.38 -2.76
N THR A 50 -21.16 -23.14 -2.99
CA THR A 50 -21.49 -22.43 -4.25
C THR A 50 -20.39 -21.45 -4.67
N ALA A 51 -20.04 -21.50 -5.94
CA ALA A 51 -19.24 -20.47 -6.62
C ALA A 51 -20.16 -19.64 -7.53
N VAL A 52 -20.43 -18.40 -7.15
CA VAL A 52 -21.26 -17.49 -7.92
C VAL A 52 -20.38 -16.76 -8.93
N VAL A 53 -20.60 -17.01 -10.21
CA VAL A 53 -19.82 -16.42 -11.31
C VAL A 53 -20.56 -15.18 -11.80
N MET A 54 -19.85 -14.04 -11.77
CA MET A 54 -20.38 -12.73 -12.16
C MET A 54 -20.68 -12.68 -13.66
N ASP A 55 -21.58 -11.77 -14.06
CA ASP A 55 -21.93 -11.58 -15.47
C ASP A 55 -20.69 -11.16 -16.29
N GLY A 56 -20.56 -11.74 -17.49
CA GLY A 56 -19.44 -11.50 -18.39
C GLY A 56 -18.19 -12.35 -18.13
N VAL A 57 -18.23 -13.19 -17.09
CA VAL A 57 -17.16 -14.15 -16.77
C VAL A 57 -17.51 -15.52 -17.31
N GLU A 58 -16.53 -16.24 -17.90
CA GLU A 58 -16.72 -17.61 -18.34
C GLU A 58 -17.00 -18.53 -17.13
N MET A 59 -18.15 -19.21 -17.17
CA MET A 59 -18.54 -20.06 -16.06
C MET A 59 -17.94 -21.47 -16.23
N PRO A 60 -17.15 -21.96 -15.24
CA PRO A 60 -16.65 -23.33 -15.29
C PRO A 60 -17.79 -24.35 -15.28
N GLU A 61 -17.63 -25.46 -16.04
CA GLU A 61 -18.57 -26.59 -16.00
C GLU A 61 -18.35 -27.40 -14.72
N HIS A 62 -18.99 -26.96 -13.64
CA HIS A 62 -18.90 -27.62 -12.34
C HIS A 62 -20.21 -27.49 -11.56
N SER A 63 -20.60 -28.52 -10.81
CA SER A 63 -21.87 -28.54 -10.06
C SER A 63 -22.00 -27.47 -8.98
N LYS A 64 -20.88 -27.00 -8.43
CA LYS A 64 -20.84 -25.91 -7.46
C LYS A 64 -20.97 -24.51 -8.11
N CYS A 65 -20.85 -24.39 -9.43
CA CYS A 65 -20.92 -23.10 -10.13
C CYS A 65 -22.36 -22.67 -10.39
N MET A 66 -22.63 -21.39 -10.17
CA MET A 66 -23.92 -20.74 -10.40
C MET A 66 -23.70 -19.36 -11.00
N SER A 67 -24.54 -18.97 -11.98
CA SER A 67 -24.49 -17.60 -12.52
C SER A 67 -25.02 -16.59 -11.52
N TRP A 68 -24.52 -15.36 -11.60
CA TRP A 68 -25.00 -14.22 -10.81
C TRP A 68 -26.51 -14.03 -10.93
N THR A 69 -27.06 -14.11 -12.17
CA THR A 69 -28.49 -14.02 -12.42
C THR A 69 -29.30 -15.08 -11.68
N ASN A 70 -28.83 -16.35 -11.64
CA ASN A 70 -29.53 -17.41 -10.90
C ASN A 70 -29.42 -17.22 -9.38
N PHE A 71 -28.26 -16.76 -8.90
CA PHE A 71 -28.10 -16.42 -7.49
C PHE A 71 -29.07 -15.34 -7.03
N LEU A 72 -29.27 -14.26 -7.81
CA LEU A 72 -30.24 -13.22 -7.50
C LEU A 72 -31.67 -13.76 -7.44
N LYS A 73 -32.06 -14.65 -8.37
CA LYS A 73 -33.40 -15.28 -8.36
C LYS A 73 -33.70 -16.05 -7.08
N MET A 74 -32.70 -16.62 -6.42
CA MET A 74 -32.90 -17.33 -5.15
C MET A 74 -33.39 -16.38 -4.04
N GLY A 75 -33.08 -15.09 -4.13
CA GLY A 75 -33.50 -14.07 -3.17
C GLY A 75 -34.87 -13.43 -3.42
N GLU A 76 -35.46 -13.62 -4.60
CA GLU A 76 -36.69 -12.89 -5.02
C GLU A 76 -37.89 -13.12 -4.08
N ASN A 77 -37.97 -14.31 -3.45
CA ASN A 77 -39.07 -14.68 -2.56
C ASN A 77 -38.70 -14.61 -1.08
N ILE A 78 -37.52 -14.08 -0.72
CA ILE A 78 -37.10 -13.93 0.67
C ILE A 78 -37.75 -12.69 1.28
N ASP A 79 -38.53 -12.90 2.34
CA ASP A 79 -39.16 -11.79 3.05
C ASP A 79 -38.11 -10.93 3.78
N TYR A 80 -38.26 -9.62 3.68
CA TYR A 80 -37.32 -8.66 4.28
C TYR A 80 -37.21 -8.79 5.82
N SER A 81 -38.25 -9.34 6.48
CA SER A 81 -38.22 -9.64 7.91
C SER A 81 -37.12 -10.64 8.29
N GLU A 82 -36.76 -11.56 7.42
CA GLU A 82 -35.63 -12.49 7.65
C GLU A 82 -34.30 -11.76 7.69
N ILE A 83 -34.11 -10.75 6.84
CA ILE A 83 -32.92 -9.91 6.88
C ILE A 83 -32.87 -9.12 8.18
N LYS A 84 -33.98 -8.48 8.57
CA LYS A 84 -34.09 -7.76 9.85
C LYS A 84 -33.78 -8.64 11.05
N LYS A 85 -34.30 -9.86 11.05
CA LYS A 85 -34.04 -10.84 12.13
C LYS A 85 -32.57 -11.17 12.24
N ARG A 86 -31.88 -11.40 11.12
CA ARG A 86 -30.43 -11.66 11.10
C ARG A 86 -29.64 -10.44 11.60
N VAL A 87 -29.95 -9.25 11.08
CA VAL A 87 -29.29 -8.00 11.51
C VAL A 87 -29.46 -7.77 13.00
N ASN A 88 -30.65 -7.97 13.57
CA ASN A 88 -30.94 -7.79 14.98
C ASN A 88 -30.21 -8.80 15.91
N ASN A 89 -29.75 -9.91 15.36
CA ASN A 89 -29.01 -10.92 16.10
C ASN A 89 -27.49 -10.72 16.09
N ILE A 90 -26.97 -9.78 15.25
CA ILE A 90 -25.56 -9.48 15.19
C ILE A 90 -25.11 -8.82 16.49
N LYS A 91 -24.02 -9.30 17.05
CA LYS A 91 -23.38 -8.75 18.25
C LYS A 91 -22.08 -8.04 17.88
N PRO A 92 -21.66 -7.05 18.66
CA PRO A 92 -20.39 -6.34 18.41
C PRO A 92 -19.16 -7.25 18.32
N GLU A 93 -19.13 -8.33 19.11
CA GLU A 93 -18.05 -9.31 19.15
C GLU A 93 -18.09 -10.35 18.01
N ASP A 94 -19.18 -10.42 17.24
CA ASP A 94 -19.27 -11.36 16.12
C ASP A 94 -18.21 -11.02 15.06
N THR A 95 -17.70 -12.06 14.42
CA THR A 95 -16.71 -11.91 13.35
C THR A 95 -17.35 -11.24 12.14
N PHE A 96 -16.81 -10.08 11.79
CA PHE A 96 -17.25 -9.30 10.64
C PHE A 96 -16.48 -9.65 9.39
N SER A 97 -15.15 -9.80 9.50
CA SER A 97 -14.27 -10.06 8.36
C SER A 97 -13.06 -10.90 8.74
N LEU A 98 -12.61 -11.71 7.79
CA LEU A 98 -11.31 -12.35 7.80
C LEU A 98 -10.46 -11.75 6.67
N ILE A 99 -9.32 -11.14 7.04
CA ILE A 99 -8.38 -10.57 6.07
C ILE A 99 -7.09 -11.36 6.13
N TYR A 100 -6.72 -11.98 5.02
CA TYR A 100 -5.51 -12.79 4.94
C TYR A 100 -4.30 -11.93 4.65
N THR A 101 -3.32 -12.00 5.55
CA THR A 101 -2.05 -11.30 5.41
C THR A 101 -0.96 -12.29 5.03
N SER A 102 -0.18 -11.98 4.00
CA SER A 102 1.06 -12.70 3.69
C SER A 102 2.11 -12.30 4.74
N GLY A 103 2.26 -13.12 5.79
CA GLY A 103 3.38 -12.97 6.71
C GLY A 103 4.71 -13.04 5.97
N THR A 104 5.74 -12.39 6.49
CA THR A 104 7.09 -12.41 5.90
C THR A 104 7.74 -13.80 5.88
N THR A 105 7.14 -14.80 6.53
CA THR A 105 7.76 -16.11 6.81
C THR A 105 6.82 -17.32 6.73
N GLY A 106 5.76 -17.30 5.91
CA GLY A 106 4.89 -18.48 5.86
C GLY A 106 3.56 -18.29 5.13
N ASN A 107 2.68 -19.26 5.27
CA ASN A 107 1.33 -19.22 4.72
C ASN A 107 0.55 -18.02 5.24
N PRO A 108 -0.32 -17.42 4.42
CA PRO A 108 -1.20 -16.33 4.82
C PRO A 108 -2.01 -16.68 6.06
N LYS A 109 -2.12 -15.73 7.01
CA LYS A 109 -2.91 -15.88 8.23
C LYS A 109 -4.17 -15.04 8.12
N GLY A 110 -5.32 -15.61 8.45
CA GLY A 110 -6.60 -14.90 8.49
C GLY A 110 -6.72 -14.06 9.77
N VAL A 111 -6.59 -12.76 9.65
CA VAL A 111 -6.84 -11.81 10.75
C VAL A 111 -8.35 -11.71 10.97
N GLU A 112 -8.81 -12.03 12.17
CA GLU A 112 -10.24 -12.03 12.52
C GLU A 112 -10.64 -10.70 13.14
N LEU A 113 -11.46 -9.93 12.41
CA LEU A 113 -11.98 -8.64 12.84
C LEU A 113 -13.45 -8.74 13.23
N SER A 114 -13.85 -8.10 14.34
CA SER A 114 -15.22 -8.02 14.80
C SER A 114 -15.95 -6.79 14.24
N HIS A 115 -17.28 -6.76 14.38
CA HIS A 115 -18.07 -5.56 14.13
C HIS A 115 -17.63 -4.38 15.01
N ASP A 116 -17.24 -4.66 16.27
CA ASP A 116 -16.75 -3.64 17.21
C ASP A 116 -15.45 -3.01 16.76
N ASN A 117 -14.53 -3.81 16.20
CA ASN A 117 -13.27 -3.29 15.66
C ASN A 117 -13.52 -2.27 14.55
N ILE A 118 -14.39 -2.62 13.59
CA ILE A 118 -14.72 -1.76 12.44
C ILE A 118 -15.46 -0.49 12.87
N ASP A 119 -16.46 -0.62 13.75
CA ASP A 119 -17.21 0.55 14.25
C ASP A 119 -16.32 1.52 15.02
N PHE A 120 -15.42 1.01 15.86
CA PHE A 120 -14.46 1.82 16.59
C PHE A 120 -13.58 2.64 15.61
N GLU A 121 -12.99 1.97 14.64
CA GLU A 121 -12.09 2.61 13.67
C GLU A 121 -12.79 3.73 12.88
N LEU A 122 -13.97 3.43 12.34
CA LEU A 122 -14.78 4.41 11.60
C LEU A 122 -15.23 5.58 12.48
N ALA A 123 -15.54 5.33 13.75
CA ALA A 123 -15.95 6.36 14.70
C ALA A 123 -14.77 7.28 15.08
N GLU A 124 -13.57 6.73 15.29
CA GLU A 124 -12.41 7.54 15.64
C GLU A 124 -11.96 8.44 14.48
N VAL A 125 -11.89 7.90 13.26
CA VAL A 125 -11.56 8.72 12.09
C VAL A 125 -12.62 9.81 11.85
N TRP A 126 -13.90 9.51 12.05
CA TRP A 126 -14.97 10.52 11.99
C TRP A 126 -14.76 11.68 12.95
N LYS A 127 -14.35 11.41 14.19
CA LYS A 127 -14.10 12.46 15.21
C LYS A 127 -12.98 13.42 14.81
N LEU A 128 -12.00 12.92 14.05
CA LEU A 128 -10.86 13.75 13.60
C LEU A 128 -11.23 14.74 12.51
N GLN A 129 -12.21 14.45 11.66
CA GLN A 129 -12.50 15.24 10.45
C GLN A 129 -14.00 15.46 10.24
N ASN A 130 -14.92 15.40 10.95
CA ASN A 130 -16.34 15.77 10.74
C ASN A 130 -16.75 15.71 9.25
N PHE A 131 -16.79 14.50 8.68
CA PHE A 131 -17.12 14.30 7.27
C PHE A 131 -18.56 14.77 6.96
N GLU A 132 -18.76 15.46 5.84
CA GLU A 132 -20.08 15.88 5.40
C GLU A 132 -20.67 14.83 4.45
N ARG A 133 -21.96 14.54 4.62
CA ARG A 133 -22.69 13.64 3.71
C ARG A 133 -22.64 14.17 2.29
N GLY A 134 -22.42 13.27 1.33
CA GLY A 134 -22.30 13.61 -0.08
C GLY A 134 -20.91 14.08 -0.51
N TRP A 135 -19.92 14.15 0.39
CA TRP A 135 -18.56 14.38 -0.05
C TRP A 135 -18.09 13.30 -1.03
N GLY A 136 -17.46 13.75 -2.11
CA GLY A 136 -16.92 12.87 -3.14
C GLY A 136 -15.67 12.16 -2.66
N TYR A 137 -15.59 10.88 -2.98
CA TYR A 137 -14.48 9.99 -2.70
C TYR A 137 -14.22 9.08 -3.91
N VAL A 138 -12.96 8.78 -4.21
CA VAL A 138 -12.55 7.90 -5.31
C VAL A 138 -12.05 6.57 -4.75
N SER A 139 -12.75 5.47 -5.05
CA SER A 139 -12.43 4.10 -4.61
C SER A 139 -11.51 3.43 -5.63
N TRP A 140 -10.34 3.01 -5.19
CA TRP A 140 -9.32 2.39 -6.05
C TRP A 140 -8.39 1.42 -5.32
N LEU A 141 -8.45 1.38 -3.99
CA LEU A 141 -7.63 0.49 -3.19
C LEU A 141 -8.17 -0.95 -3.26
N PRO A 142 -7.30 -1.98 -3.24
CA PRO A 142 -7.77 -3.36 -3.23
C PRO A 142 -8.58 -3.68 -1.97
N CYS A 143 -9.83 -4.16 -2.12
CA CYS A 143 -10.68 -4.57 -1.00
C CYS A 143 -10.15 -5.81 -0.26
N ALA A 144 -9.19 -6.53 -0.82
CA ALA A 144 -8.47 -7.61 -0.13
C ALA A 144 -7.53 -7.10 0.96
N HIS A 145 -7.19 -5.81 0.94
CA HIS A 145 -6.37 -5.16 1.95
C HIS A 145 -7.25 -4.41 2.94
N VAL A 146 -6.94 -4.49 4.26
CA VAL A 146 -7.75 -3.88 5.32
C VAL A 146 -8.02 -2.39 5.09
N PHE A 147 -7.05 -1.64 4.59
CA PHE A 147 -7.20 -0.22 4.31
C PHE A 147 -8.24 0.04 3.20
N GLY A 148 -8.16 -0.70 2.08
CA GLY A 148 -9.18 -0.64 1.03
C GLY A 148 -10.54 -1.12 1.53
N GLN A 149 -10.61 -2.25 2.24
CA GLN A 149 -11.86 -2.78 2.77
C GLN A 149 -12.53 -1.79 3.73
N LEU A 150 -11.76 -1.21 4.68
CA LEU A 150 -12.31 -0.24 5.63
C LEU A 150 -12.93 0.96 4.92
N VAL A 151 -12.22 1.54 3.96
CA VAL A 151 -12.64 2.78 3.30
C VAL A 151 -13.69 2.52 2.22
N ASP A 152 -13.41 1.58 1.31
CA ASP A 152 -14.23 1.36 0.12
C ASP A 152 -15.49 0.54 0.43
N CYS A 153 -15.45 -0.38 1.41
CA CYS A 153 -16.63 -1.18 1.73
C CYS A 153 -17.46 -0.60 2.89
N HIS A 154 -16.86 0.15 3.83
CA HIS A 154 -17.54 0.49 5.08
C HIS A 154 -17.65 2.00 5.32
N ALA A 155 -16.55 2.75 5.16
CA ALA A 155 -16.52 4.18 5.48
C ALA A 155 -17.51 4.99 4.63
N HIS A 156 -17.61 4.72 3.32
CA HIS A 156 -18.53 5.45 2.44
C HIS A 156 -19.99 5.29 2.87
N ILE A 157 -20.38 4.10 3.35
CA ILE A 157 -21.74 3.84 3.87
C ILE A 157 -21.93 4.58 5.19
N ARG A 158 -20.99 4.39 6.13
CA ARG A 158 -21.06 4.94 7.50
C ARG A 158 -21.05 6.45 7.52
N TRP A 159 -20.27 7.07 6.64
CA TRP A 159 -20.11 8.52 6.55
C TRP A 159 -21.02 9.18 5.51
N GLY A 160 -21.73 8.40 4.70
CA GLY A 160 -22.62 8.89 3.66
C GLY A 160 -21.87 9.58 2.52
N LEU A 161 -20.72 9.05 2.11
CA LEU A 161 -19.92 9.59 1.02
C LEU A 161 -20.47 9.20 -0.35
N HIS A 162 -20.22 10.04 -1.34
CA HIS A 162 -20.45 9.71 -2.75
C HIS A 162 -19.21 9.03 -3.32
N MET A 163 -19.25 7.72 -3.49
CA MET A 163 -18.15 6.93 -3.98
C MET A 163 -18.15 6.81 -5.50
N THR A 164 -17.02 7.13 -6.13
CA THR A 164 -16.75 6.83 -7.54
C THR A 164 -15.77 5.68 -7.62
N VAL A 165 -16.15 4.58 -8.24
CA VAL A 165 -15.31 3.39 -8.42
C VAL A 165 -14.43 3.56 -9.66
N VAL A 166 -13.14 3.33 -9.51
CA VAL A 166 -12.15 3.39 -10.59
C VAL A 166 -12.03 2.02 -11.25
N ASP A 167 -12.05 2.00 -12.58
CA ASP A 167 -11.92 0.78 -13.38
C ASP A 167 -10.54 0.09 -13.22
N ALA A 168 -9.48 0.90 -13.10
CA ALA A 168 -8.12 0.40 -12.89
C ALA A 168 -7.31 1.36 -12.01
N PRO A 169 -6.49 0.87 -11.06
CA PRO A 169 -5.70 1.70 -10.15
C PRO A 169 -4.83 2.75 -10.84
N LEU A 170 -4.33 2.46 -12.04
CA LEU A 170 -3.54 3.39 -12.86
C LEU A 170 -4.33 4.63 -13.31
N ASN A 171 -5.66 4.57 -13.32
CA ASN A 171 -6.53 5.65 -13.77
C ASN A 171 -6.99 6.58 -12.62
N VAL A 172 -6.62 6.29 -11.37
CA VAL A 172 -7.13 7.01 -10.18
C VAL A 172 -6.96 8.53 -10.27
N ILE A 173 -5.84 9.03 -10.81
CA ILE A 173 -5.63 10.47 -10.94
C ILE A 173 -6.53 11.11 -12.01
N ASP A 174 -6.88 10.39 -13.08
CA ASP A 174 -7.79 10.92 -14.09
C ASP A 174 -9.22 10.99 -13.55
N TYR A 175 -9.65 9.94 -12.84
CA TYR A 175 -10.92 9.99 -12.10
C TYR A 175 -10.92 11.10 -11.05
N ALA A 176 -9.81 11.30 -10.33
CA ALA A 176 -9.70 12.41 -9.38
C ALA A 176 -9.83 13.77 -10.06
N LYS A 177 -9.26 13.97 -11.27
CA LYS A 177 -9.42 15.21 -12.04
C LYS A 177 -10.88 15.46 -12.47
N GLU A 178 -11.61 14.41 -12.82
CA GLU A 178 -13.01 14.51 -13.21
C GLU A 178 -13.91 14.76 -11.99
N VAL A 179 -13.73 13.96 -10.92
CA VAL A 179 -14.58 13.97 -9.72
C VAL A 179 -14.26 15.12 -8.79
N GLN A 180 -13.01 15.58 -8.74
CA GLN A 180 -12.51 16.56 -7.76
C GLN A 180 -12.90 16.19 -6.32
N PRO A 181 -12.46 15.03 -5.79
CA PRO A 181 -12.94 14.48 -4.53
C PRO A 181 -12.62 15.36 -3.34
N HIS A 182 -13.48 15.31 -2.32
CA HIS A 182 -13.26 15.96 -1.02
C HIS A 182 -12.31 15.13 -0.14
N LEU A 183 -12.38 13.82 -0.29
CA LEU A 183 -11.55 12.86 0.42
C LEU A 183 -10.71 12.06 -0.59
N PHE A 184 -9.37 12.07 -0.41
CA PHE A 184 -8.47 11.28 -1.23
C PHE A 184 -7.56 10.43 -0.34
N ILE A 185 -7.68 9.11 -0.49
CA ILE A 185 -6.95 8.13 0.33
C ILE A 185 -6.07 7.29 -0.58
N GLY A 186 -4.82 7.11 -0.20
CA GLY A 186 -3.89 6.35 -1.02
C GLY A 186 -2.64 5.88 -0.31
N VAL A 187 -1.92 5.00 -1.00
CA VAL A 187 -0.59 4.57 -0.57
C VAL A 187 0.48 5.59 -1.03
N PRO A 188 1.67 5.63 -0.40
CA PRO A 188 2.72 6.60 -0.73
C PRO A 188 3.02 6.72 -2.21
N ARG A 189 3.06 5.59 -2.94
CA ARG A 189 3.44 5.55 -4.36
C ARG A 189 2.61 6.49 -5.25
N ILE A 190 1.32 6.68 -4.98
CA ILE A 190 0.52 7.62 -5.77
C ILE A 190 0.95 9.08 -5.53
N TYR A 191 1.23 9.41 -4.28
CA TYR A 191 1.68 10.76 -3.90
C TYR A 191 3.09 11.04 -4.39
N GLU A 192 3.98 10.04 -4.41
CA GLU A 192 5.33 10.12 -4.98
C GLU A 192 5.29 10.46 -6.47
N LYS A 193 4.46 9.75 -7.26
CA LYS A 193 4.26 10.03 -8.69
C LYS A 193 3.69 11.44 -8.93
N VAL A 194 2.70 11.83 -8.15
CA VAL A 194 2.12 13.18 -8.22
C VAL A 194 3.16 14.22 -7.85
N TYR A 195 3.93 14.00 -6.80
CA TYR A 195 5.02 14.87 -6.36
C TYR A 195 6.07 15.08 -7.47
N GLY A 196 6.59 13.99 -8.05
CA GLY A 196 7.57 14.05 -9.13
C GLY A 196 7.09 14.89 -10.32
N ASN A 197 5.83 14.68 -10.73
CA ASN A 197 5.21 15.44 -11.81
C ASN A 197 5.00 16.93 -11.44
N LEU A 198 4.63 17.23 -10.20
CA LEU A 198 4.45 18.60 -9.72
C LEU A 198 5.79 19.33 -9.65
N VAL A 199 6.83 18.72 -9.11
CA VAL A 199 8.17 19.28 -9.01
C VAL A 199 8.72 19.58 -10.41
N ALA A 200 8.62 18.64 -11.33
CA ALA A 200 9.05 18.82 -12.72
C ALA A 200 8.31 19.98 -13.42
N LYS A 201 6.99 20.08 -13.23
CA LYS A 201 6.14 21.10 -13.86
C LYS A 201 6.30 22.48 -13.24
N LEU A 202 6.46 22.56 -11.92
CA LEU A 202 6.57 23.83 -11.20
C LEU A 202 8.01 24.37 -11.24
N GLY A 203 9.03 23.50 -11.16
CA GLY A 203 10.43 23.90 -11.21
C GLY A 203 10.74 25.07 -10.26
N THR A 204 11.32 26.14 -10.79
CA THR A 204 11.64 27.37 -10.04
C THR A 204 10.40 28.09 -9.46
N LYS A 205 9.19 27.81 -10.00
CA LYS A 205 7.93 28.41 -9.52
C LYS A 205 7.55 27.91 -8.11
N LEU A 206 8.13 26.83 -7.63
CA LEU A 206 7.96 26.38 -6.23
C LEU A 206 8.31 27.50 -5.23
N LYS A 207 9.34 28.30 -5.51
CA LYS A 207 9.73 29.44 -4.69
C LYS A 207 8.64 30.53 -4.61
N LEU A 208 7.78 30.62 -5.63
CA LEU A 208 6.70 31.61 -5.72
C LEU A 208 5.44 31.20 -4.93
N LEU A 209 5.34 29.97 -4.45
CA LEU A 209 4.18 29.50 -3.66
C LEU A 209 3.96 30.32 -2.39
N LYS A 210 5.01 30.91 -1.84
CA LYS A 210 4.95 31.76 -0.63
C LYS A 210 4.55 33.22 -0.92
N ILE A 211 4.48 33.63 -2.18
CA ILE A 211 4.14 35.03 -2.55
C ILE A 211 2.61 35.14 -2.60
N PRO A 212 1.99 36.07 -1.84
CA PRO A 212 0.56 36.32 -1.91
C PRO A 212 0.10 36.56 -3.36
N ILE A 213 -1.13 36.17 -3.71
CA ILE A 213 -1.75 36.28 -5.04
C ILE A 213 -1.11 35.32 -6.06
N ILE A 214 0.18 35.47 -6.37
CA ILE A 214 0.90 34.61 -7.34
C ILE A 214 0.89 33.16 -6.85
N GLY A 215 1.25 32.93 -5.58
CA GLY A 215 1.21 31.61 -4.95
C GLY A 215 -0.21 31.02 -4.97
N GLY A 216 -1.23 31.81 -4.70
CA GLY A 216 -2.63 31.39 -4.76
C GLY A 216 -3.04 30.89 -6.16
N ILE A 217 -2.62 31.58 -7.22
CA ILE A 217 -2.90 31.16 -8.61
C ILE A 217 -2.16 29.85 -8.94
N ILE A 218 -0.91 29.71 -8.51
CA ILE A 218 -0.11 28.51 -8.75
C ILE A 218 -0.71 27.32 -7.99
N LYS A 219 -1.07 27.49 -6.72
CA LYS A 219 -1.72 26.45 -5.89
C LYS A 219 -3.04 25.98 -6.52
N LYS A 220 -3.90 26.91 -6.94
CA LYS A 220 -5.17 26.59 -7.60
C LYS A 220 -4.94 25.73 -8.84
N LYS A 221 -4.07 26.17 -9.75
CA LYS A 221 -3.74 25.41 -10.97
C LYS A 221 -3.11 24.05 -10.68
N ALA A 222 -2.25 23.96 -9.66
CA ALA A 222 -1.64 22.69 -9.26
C ALA A 222 -2.70 21.71 -8.74
N LYS A 223 -3.61 22.16 -7.87
CA LYS A 223 -4.72 21.34 -7.36
C LYS A 223 -5.66 20.85 -8.47
N GLU A 224 -6.04 21.75 -9.38
CA GLU A 224 -6.86 21.40 -10.55
C GLU A 224 -6.18 20.33 -11.41
N ALA A 225 -4.87 20.46 -11.66
CA ALA A 225 -4.11 19.56 -12.52
C ALA A 225 -3.98 18.13 -11.96
N ILE A 226 -4.11 17.96 -10.65
CA ILE A 226 -4.02 16.64 -9.98
C ILE A 226 -5.37 16.16 -9.45
N GLY A 227 -6.47 16.93 -9.68
CA GLY A 227 -7.80 16.56 -9.26
C GLY A 227 -8.10 16.74 -7.77
N MET A 228 -7.42 17.68 -7.11
CA MET A 228 -7.56 17.89 -5.66
C MET A 228 -8.06 19.31 -5.29
N SER A 229 -8.83 19.97 -6.18
CA SER A 229 -9.33 21.31 -5.91
C SER A 229 -10.26 21.36 -4.69
N ASN A 230 -11.09 20.34 -4.52
CA ASN A 230 -12.05 20.23 -3.42
C ASN A 230 -11.52 19.41 -2.25
N CYS A 231 -10.29 18.91 -2.32
CA CYS A 231 -9.74 18.01 -1.30
C CYS A 231 -9.61 18.72 0.05
N VAL A 232 -10.38 18.27 1.02
CA VAL A 232 -10.41 18.78 2.40
C VAL A 232 -9.71 17.86 3.37
N TYR A 233 -9.48 16.59 2.98
CA TYR A 233 -8.77 15.61 3.77
C TYR A 233 -8.13 14.54 2.89
N SER A 234 -6.87 14.27 3.13
CA SER A 234 -6.12 13.27 2.39
C SER A 234 -5.27 12.45 3.34
N ILE A 235 -5.24 11.13 3.14
CA ILE A 235 -4.52 10.20 4.00
C ILE A 235 -3.58 9.36 3.15
N THR A 236 -2.36 9.18 3.66
CA THR A 236 -1.43 8.17 3.20
C THR A 236 -1.09 7.21 4.32
N GLY A 237 -0.85 5.94 3.99
CA GLY A 237 -0.51 4.91 4.96
C GLY A 237 -0.08 3.62 4.29
N ALA A 238 0.03 2.55 5.08
CA ALA A 238 0.48 1.22 4.69
C ALA A 238 1.97 1.09 4.32
N ALA A 239 2.68 2.20 4.08
CA ALA A 239 4.13 2.29 3.94
C ALA A 239 4.59 3.70 4.34
N PRO A 240 5.87 3.91 4.69
CA PRO A 240 6.41 5.24 4.95
C PRO A 240 6.33 6.15 3.73
N ILE A 241 6.30 7.46 3.97
CA ILE A 241 6.35 8.48 2.93
C ILE A 241 7.44 9.50 3.23
N ASN A 242 8.12 9.99 2.19
CA ASN A 242 9.10 11.05 2.36
C ASN A 242 8.41 12.33 2.90
N PRO A 243 8.86 12.90 4.03
CA PRO A 243 8.29 14.11 4.62
C PRO A 243 8.22 15.32 3.69
N ASP A 244 9.09 15.42 2.69
CA ASP A 244 9.09 16.53 1.74
C ASP A 244 7.88 16.49 0.79
N ILE A 245 7.36 15.28 0.52
CA ILE A 245 6.10 15.12 -0.20
C ILE A 245 4.96 15.74 0.62
N LEU A 246 4.85 15.37 1.90
CA LEU A 246 3.84 15.93 2.80
C LEU A 246 3.94 17.47 2.86
N LYS A 247 5.15 18.00 3.01
CA LYS A 247 5.39 19.47 3.04
C LYS A 247 4.93 20.14 1.75
N LEU A 248 5.23 19.57 0.57
CA LEU A 248 4.79 20.14 -0.70
C LEU A 248 3.26 20.16 -0.81
N PHE A 249 2.59 19.08 -0.46
CA PHE A 249 1.13 18.99 -0.50
C PHE A 249 0.51 20.03 0.44
N HIS A 250 1.02 20.19 1.66
CA HIS A 250 0.59 21.25 2.57
C HIS A 250 0.88 22.64 2.04
N MET A 251 2.02 22.86 1.37
CA MET A 251 2.33 24.16 0.70
C MET A 251 1.34 24.47 -0.43
N LEU A 252 0.73 23.44 -1.03
CA LEU A 252 -0.33 23.57 -2.05
C LEU A 252 -1.74 23.66 -1.44
N ASP A 253 -1.85 23.75 -0.12
CA ASP A 253 -3.11 23.73 0.64
C ASP A 253 -3.92 22.43 0.40
N ILE A 254 -3.20 21.29 0.26
CA ILE A 254 -3.76 19.95 0.22
C ILE A 254 -3.40 19.27 1.55
N PRO A 255 -4.38 18.99 2.42
CA PRO A 255 -4.13 18.46 3.76
C PRO A 255 -3.85 16.95 3.73
N LEU A 256 -2.63 16.59 3.34
CA LEU A 256 -2.15 15.20 3.31
C LEU A 256 -1.54 14.83 4.66
N TYR A 257 -2.09 13.80 5.29
CA TYR A 257 -1.64 13.29 6.57
C TYR A 257 -1.18 11.84 6.47
N GLU A 258 -0.22 11.48 7.31
CA GLU A 258 0.28 10.12 7.43
C GLU A 258 -0.41 9.41 8.58
N GLY A 259 -0.80 8.15 8.35
CA GLY A 259 -1.34 7.25 9.34
C GLY A 259 -0.58 5.94 9.38
N TYR A 260 -0.63 5.27 10.53
CA TYR A 260 -0.01 3.97 10.74
C TYR A 260 -0.96 3.00 11.41
N GLY A 261 -0.87 1.77 10.96
CA GLY A 261 -1.56 0.62 11.48
C GLY A 261 -1.29 -0.60 10.62
N MET A 262 -1.94 -1.68 10.96
CA MET A 262 -1.78 -2.98 10.32
C MET A 262 -3.13 -3.69 10.28
N THR A 263 -3.21 -4.82 9.62
CA THR A 263 -4.46 -5.58 9.55
C THR A 263 -4.95 -5.97 10.96
N GLU A 264 -4.00 -6.32 11.82
CA GLU A 264 -4.22 -6.71 13.21
C GLU A 264 -4.70 -5.54 14.11
N THR A 265 -4.59 -4.29 13.63
CA THR A 265 -5.16 -3.08 14.27
C THR A 265 -6.29 -2.47 13.44
N THR A 266 -6.98 -3.26 12.62
CA THR A 266 -8.15 -2.85 11.83
C THR A 266 -7.87 -1.65 10.91
N ALA A 267 -6.71 -1.62 10.28
CA ALA A 267 -6.14 -0.62 9.40
C ALA A 267 -5.40 0.53 10.08
N GLY A 268 -5.95 1.17 11.11
CA GLY A 268 -5.37 2.33 11.77
C GLY A 268 -5.08 2.10 13.26
N ALA A 269 -4.14 2.82 13.79
CA ALA A 269 -3.87 2.95 15.22
C ALA A 269 -3.44 4.38 15.56
N THR A 270 -2.77 5.05 14.61
CA THR A 270 -2.35 6.45 14.72
C THR A 270 -2.64 7.21 13.44
N LEU A 271 -2.88 8.51 13.53
CA LEU A 271 -3.16 9.34 12.37
C LEU A 271 -2.82 10.81 12.66
N GLY A 272 -2.23 11.47 11.68
CA GLY A 272 -2.15 12.93 11.64
C GLY A 272 -3.45 13.56 11.18
N PHE A 273 -3.77 14.75 11.66
CA PHE A 273 -4.94 15.51 11.23
C PHE A 273 -4.73 17.02 11.39
N LYS A 274 -5.70 17.80 10.95
CA LYS A 274 -5.62 19.26 10.96
C LYS A 274 -5.25 19.79 12.35
N ASN A 275 -4.21 20.62 12.39
CA ASN A 275 -3.64 21.21 13.62
C ASN A 275 -3.02 20.19 14.60
N ASN A 276 -2.94 18.93 14.24
CA ASN A 276 -2.36 17.87 15.06
C ASN A 276 -1.60 16.88 14.18
N HIS A 277 -0.54 17.35 13.53
CA HIS A 277 0.38 16.56 12.74
C HIS A 277 1.80 17.09 12.87
N LYS A 278 2.78 16.23 12.64
CA LYS A 278 4.20 16.54 12.63
C LYS A 278 4.85 15.74 11.50
N PHE A 279 5.46 16.41 10.55
CA PHE A 279 6.10 15.74 9.42
C PHE A 279 7.21 14.81 9.88
N GLY A 280 7.27 13.60 9.31
CA GLY A 280 8.18 12.54 9.71
C GLY A 280 7.70 11.73 10.90
N THR A 281 6.42 11.88 11.28
CA THR A 281 5.72 11.04 12.25
C THR A 281 4.42 10.54 11.66
N VAL A 282 3.91 9.43 12.19
CA VAL A 282 2.64 8.82 11.78
C VAL A 282 1.44 9.32 12.61
N GLY A 283 1.56 10.52 13.17
CA GLY A 283 0.50 11.14 13.99
C GLY A 283 0.48 10.66 15.43
N LYS A 284 -0.68 10.80 16.06
CA LYS A 284 -0.94 10.37 17.44
C LYS A 284 -1.91 9.19 17.48
N PRO A 285 -1.89 8.38 18.54
CA PRO A 285 -2.86 7.32 18.74
C PRO A 285 -4.31 7.85 18.72
N PHE A 286 -5.24 7.06 18.19
CA PHE A 286 -6.67 7.36 18.30
C PHE A 286 -7.11 7.45 19.77
N SER A 287 -8.16 8.21 20.04
CA SER A 287 -8.77 8.24 21.35
C SER A 287 -9.30 6.84 21.72
N GLY A 288 -8.84 6.29 22.85
CA GLY A 288 -9.16 4.92 23.23
C GLY A 288 -8.21 3.85 22.68
N THR A 289 -7.15 4.25 21.97
CA THR A 289 -6.00 3.40 21.67
C THR A 289 -4.91 3.64 22.70
N GLU A 290 -4.52 2.60 23.41
CA GLU A 290 -3.33 2.61 24.23
C GLU A 290 -2.14 2.22 23.38
N LEU A 291 -1.05 2.99 23.46
CA LEU A 291 0.19 2.76 22.76
C LEU A 291 1.36 2.92 23.72
N MET A 292 2.29 1.98 23.70
CA MET A 292 3.55 2.11 24.43
C MET A 292 4.72 1.60 23.60
N ILE A 293 5.91 2.01 23.97
CA ILE A 293 7.17 1.48 23.45
C ILE A 293 7.74 0.53 24.49
N SER A 294 8.01 -0.73 24.09
CA SER A 294 8.64 -1.72 24.96
C SER A 294 10.12 -1.39 25.21
N ASP A 295 10.74 -2.08 26.16
CA ASP A 295 12.18 -1.95 26.44
C ASP A 295 13.06 -2.28 25.22
N SER A 296 12.56 -3.13 24.30
CA SER A 296 13.25 -3.46 23.03
C SER A 296 13.02 -2.41 21.93
N GLY A 297 12.22 -1.38 22.20
CA GLY A 297 11.84 -0.36 21.23
C GLY A 297 10.68 -0.75 20.32
N GLU A 298 9.95 -1.83 20.62
CA GLU A 298 8.78 -2.26 19.87
C GLU A 298 7.56 -1.42 20.20
N ILE A 299 6.77 -1.07 19.17
CA ILE A 299 5.48 -0.42 19.35
C ILE A 299 4.44 -1.47 19.71
N LEU A 300 3.75 -1.26 20.83
CA LEU A 300 2.68 -2.12 21.31
C LEU A 300 1.35 -1.36 21.32
N PHE A 301 0.28 -2.07 20.97
CA PHE A 301 -1.09 -1.52 20.96
C PHE A 301 -2.02 -2.30 21.85
N ARG A 302 -2.98 -1.59 22.50
CA ARG A 302 -4.11 -2.19 23.18
C ARG A 302 -5.34 -1.32 22.98
N GLY A 303 -6.50 -1.94 22.75
CA GLY A 303 -7.76 -1.23 22.59
C GLY A 303 -8.74 -1.95 21.65
N ARG A 304 -9.88 -1.31 21.41
CA ARG A 304 -10.99 -1.88 20.61
C ARG A 304 -10.66 -2.09 19.13
N HIS A 305 -9.60 -1.48 18.61
CA HIS A 305 -9.11 -1.67 17.23
C HIS A 305 -8.27 -2.94 17.06
N VAL A 306 -7.85 -3.58 18.14
CA VAL A 306 -7.03 -4.80 18.08
C VAL A 306 -7.92 -5.98 17.70
N MET A 307 -7.45 -6.79 16.75
CA MET A 307 -8.13 -8.00 16.25
C MET A 307 -8.52 -8.97 17.35
N LYS A 308 -9.48 -9.84 17.09
CA LYS A 308 -9.79 -10.99 17.96
C LYS A 308 -8.63 -11.99 18.04
N GLY A 309 -7.92 -12.18 16.94
CA GLY A 309 -6.80 -13.10 16.79
C GLY A 309 -6.64 -13.56 15.34
N TYR A 310 -5.77 -14.55 15.14
CA TYR A 310 -5.67 -15.24 13.87
C TYR A 310 -6.63 -16.45 13.84
N TYR A 311 -7.50 -16.47 12.86
CA TYR A 311 -8.54 -17.49 12.70
C TYR A 311 -7.94 -18.90 12.64
N LYS A 312 -8.41 -19.78 13.52
CA LYS A 312 -7.90 -21.15 13.69
C LYS A 312 -6.39 -21.26 13.99
N ASN A 313 -5.78 -20.19 14.51
CA ASN A 313 -4.36 -20.20 14.83
C ASN A 313 -4.09 -19.57 16.21
N PRO A 314 -4.46 -20.27 17.29
CA PRO A 314 -4.30 -19.77 18.66
C PRO A 314 -2.82 -19.55 19.04
N GLU A 315 -1.90 -20.36 18.50
CA GLU A 315 -0.47 -20.21 18.77
C GLU A 315 0.08 -18.88 18.21
N ALA A 316 -0.25 -18.59 16.94
CA ALA A 316 0.14 -17.30 16.35
C ALA A 316 -0.54 -16.12 17.05
N THR A 317 -1.77 -16.29 17.50
CA THR A 317 -2.49 -15.27 18.29
C THR A 317 -1.75 -15.01 19.59
N ALA A 318 -1.41 -16.02 20.37
CA ALA A 318 -0.69 -15.89 21.64
C ALA A 318 0.73 -15.34 21.48
N ALA A 319 1.36 -15.59 20.32
CA ALA A 319 2.66 -15.00 19.98
C ALA A 319 2.59 -13.51 19.57
N THR A 320 1.39 -13.02 19.22
CA THR A 320 1.17 -11.64 18.75
C THR A 320 0.44 -10.77 19.76
N ILE A 321 -0.47 -11.35 20.53
CA ILE A 321 -1.20 -10.65 21.61
C ILE A 321 -0.81 -11.31 22.93
N ASP A 322 -0.17 -10.56 23.82
CA ASP A 322 0.26 -11.07 25.11
C ASP A 322 -0.89 -11.29 26.09
N SER A 323 -0.59 -11.88 27.27
CA SER A 323 -1.59 -12.15 28.31
C SER A 323 -2.22 -10.90 28.93
N ASN A 324 -1.64 -9.71 28.72
CA ASN A 324 -2.17 -8.42 29.19
C ASN A 324 -2.98 -7.70 28.10
N GLY A 325 -3.16 -8.33 26.93
CA GLY A 325 -3.88 -7.80 25.79
C GLY A 325 -3.08 -6.81 24.93
N TRP A 326 -1.76 -6.74 25.08
CA TRP A 326 -0.92 -5.93 24.21
C TRP A 326 -0.61 -6.68 22.92
N LEU A 327 -0.92 -6.03 21.80
CA LEU A 327 -0.54 -6.50 20.47
C LEU A 327 0.89 -6.03 20.17
N HIS A 328 1.74 -6.98 19.86
CA HIS A 328 3.12 -6.78 19.39
C HIS A 328 3.13 -6.51 17.89
N SER A 329 3.42 -5.27 17.50
CA SER A 329 3.34 -4.85 16.09
C SER A 329 4.46 -5.43 15.21
N GLY A 330 5.59 -5.78 15.82
CA GLY A 330 6.82 -6.13 15.12
C GLY A 330 7.54 -4.92 14.51
N ASP A 331 7.02 -3.71 14.72
CA ASP A 331 7.62 -2.46 14.26
C ASP A 331 8.31 -1.73 15.42
N LYS A 332 9.48 -1.14 15.17
CA LYS A 332 10.18 -0.27 16.11
C LYS A 332 9.76 1.17 15.94
N GLY A 333 9.70 1.89 17.07
CA GLY A 333 9.36 3.29 17.05
C GLY A 333 9.72 4.04 18.31
N GLU A 334 9.40 5.32 18.30
CA GLU A 334 9.58 6.23 19.43
C GLU A 334 8.36 7.16 19.53
N ILE A 335 8.09 7.63 20.74
CA ILE A 335 7.07 8.64 21.03
C ILE A 335 7.79 9.89 21.51
N ASP A 336 7.55 11.02 20.87
CA ASP A 336 8.12 12.27 21.34
C ASP A 336 7.34 12.88 22.52
N SER A 337 7.88 13.96 23.10
CA SER A 337 7.30 14.66 24.25
C SER A 337 5.88 15.21 23.99
N ASP A 338 5.52 15.40 22.72
CA ASP A 338 4.20 15.88 22.32
C ASP A 338 3.21 14.74 22.02
N GLY A 339 3.67 13.46 22.11
CA GLY A 339 2.88 12.26 21.89
C GLY A 339 2.78 11.82 20.43
N TYR A 340 3.63 12.35 19.52
CA TYR A 340 3.70 11.89 18.15
C TYR A 340 4.55 10.63 18.04
N VAL A 341 4.06 9.68 17.24
CA VAL A 341 4.72 8.40 17.01
C VAL A 341 5.56 8.46 15.74
N LYS A 342 6.80 7.96 15.82
CA LYS A 342 7.68 7.82 14.68
C LYS A 342 8.10 6.36 14.54
N ILE A 343 7.94 5.81 13.35
CA ILE A 343 8.40 4.47 13.01
C ILE A 343 9.89 4.54 12.67
N THR A 344 10.70 3.67 13.28
CA THR A 344 12.15 3.64 13.08
C THR A 344 12.62 2.38 12.36
N GLY A 345 11.76 1.38 12.16
CA GLY A 345 12.07 0.19 11.38
C GLY A 345 11.17 -1.00 11.73
N ARG A 346 11.45 -2.15 11.11
CA ARG A 346 10.82 -3.44 11.42
C ARG A 346 11.78 -4.35 12.17
N ILE A 347 11.36 -4.95 13.27
CA ILE A 347 12.22 -5.80 14.11
C ILE A 347 12.81 -6.96 13.30
N LYS A 348 11.99 -7.66 12.52
CA LYS A 348 12.40 -8.80 11.69
C LYS A 348 13.20 -8.42 10.43
N GLU A 349 13.23 -7.14 10.07
CA GLU A 349 13.94 -6.63 8.91
C GLU A 349 15.20 -5.83 9.28
N LEU A 350 15.48 -5.71 10.57
CA LEU A 350 16.72 -5.05 11.01
C LEU A 350 17.92 -5.90 10.60
N TYR A 351 18.88 -5.27 9.99
CA TYR A 351 20.19 -5.87 9.73
C TYR A 351 21.12 -5.62 10.91
N VAL A 352 21.91 -6.64 11.24
CA VAL A 352 23.01 -6.47 12.20
C VAL A 352 24.28 -6.28 11.40
N SER A 353 24.85 -5.08 11.45
CA SER A 353 26.13 -4.82 10.81
C SER A 353 27.24 -5.67 11.45
N SER A 354 28.34 -5.88 10.74
CA SER A 354 29.53 -6.57 11.29
C SER A 354 30.07 -5.94 12.59
N GLY A 355 29.76 -4.67 12.83
CA GLY A 355 30.06 -3.94 14.07
C GLY A 355 28.99 -4.03 15.15
N GLY A 356 27.94 -4.85 14.98
CA GLY A 356 26.87 -5.03 15.96
C GLY A 356 25.81 -3.92 15.98
N LYS A 357 25.85 -2.99 15.02
CA LYS A 357 24.81 -1.92 14.91
C LYS A 357 23.59 -2.43 14.17
N ASN A 358 22.40 -2.18 14.73
CA ASN A 358 21.14 -2.40 14.04
C ASN A 358 20.94 -1.33 12.95
N ILE A 359 20.70 -1.77 11.74
CA ILE A 359 20.40 -0.94 10.55
C ILE A 359 18.96 -1.20 10.17
N ALA A 360 18.19 -0.13 9.99
CA ALA A 360 16.79 -0.20 9.55
C ALA A 360 16.71 0.03 8.02
N PRO A 361 16.55 -1.01 7.19
CA PRO A 361 16.57 -0.89 5.74
C PRO A 361 15.54 0.08 5.21
N LEU A 362 14.34 0.03 5.76
CA LEU A 362 13.17 0.78 5.29
C LEU A 362 13.44 2.29 5.22
N VAL A 363 14.09 2.87 6.24
CA VAL A 363 14.39 4.32 6.28
C VAL A 363 15.37 4.72 5.16
N ILE A 364 16.36 3.87 4.92
CA ILE A 364 17.37 4.10 3.89
C ILE A 364 16.75 3.95 2.50
N GLU A 365 15.97 2.90 2.28
CA GLU A 365 15.29 2.61 1.02
C GLU A 365 14.33 3.72 0.61
N GLU A 366 13.50 4.21 1.55
CA GLU A 366 12.59 5.31 1.27
C GLU A 366 13.33 6.63 0.99
N THR A 367 14.47 6.84 1.64
CA THR A 367 15.31 8.00 1.32
C THR A 367 15.87 7.90 -0.10
N MET A 368 16.37 6.73 -0.51
CA MET A 368 16.92 6.52 -1.85
C MET A 368 15.86 6.58 -2.95
N LYS A 369 14.63 6.18 -2.66
CA LYS A 369 13.49 6.31 -3.58
C LYS A 369 13.06 7.75 -3.84
N SER A 370 13.58 8.73 -3.08
CA SER A 370 13.40 10.14 -3.41
C SER A 370 14.19 10.59 -4.64
N ILE A 371 15.15 9.80 -5.10
CA ILE A 371 15.86 10.03 -6.37
C ILE A 371 14.89 9.81 -7.53
N PRO A 372 14.62 10.81 -8.39
CA PRO A 372 13.59 10.71 -9.44
C PRO A 372 13.77 9.53 -10.41
N LEU A 373 15.03 9.13 -10.67
CA LEU A 373 15.36 8.00 -11.54
C LEU A 373 15.15 6.63 -10.88
N VAL A 374 14.94 6.56 -9.56
CA VAL A 374 14.78 5.30 -8.83
C VAL A 374 13.31 4.95 -8.69
N SER A 375 12.92 3.78 -9.23
CA SER A 375 11.58 3.21 -9.04
C SER A 375 11.47 2.45 -7.73
N GLN A 376 12.41 1.51 -7.51
CA GLN A 376 12.48 0.71 -6.29
C GLN A 376 13.92 0.68 -5.77
N CYS A 377 14.04 0.51 -4.44
CA CYS A 377 15.30 0.33 -3.76
C CYS A 377 15.17 -0.82 -2.76
N MET A 378 16.08 -1.76 -2.78
CA MET A 378 16.21 -2.78 -1.74
C MET A 378 17.62 -2.76 -1.17
N LEU A 379 17.74 -2.50 0.13
CA LEU A 379 19.00 -2.53 0.84
C LEU A 379 19.47 -3.97 1.06
N ILE A 380 20.75 -4.21 0.89
CA ILE A 380 21.45 -5.45 1.18
C ILE A 380 22.54 -5.14 2.21
N GLY A 381 22.59 -5.86 3.33
CA GLY A 381 23.58 -5.54 4.37
C GLY A 381 23.66 -6.54 5.50
N ASP A 382 22.65 -7.42 5.63
CA ASP A 382 22.61 -8.41 6.71
C ASP A 382 23.76 -9.41 6.60
N GLY A 383 24.60 -9.48 7.65
CA GLY A 383 25.82 -10.31 7.65
C GLY A 383 26.90 -9.88 6.65
N ARG A 384 26.79 -8.72 6.02
CA ARG A 384 27.73 -8.22 5.02
C ARG A 384 28.70 -7.17 5.63
N LYS A 385 29.80 -6.94 4.92
CA LYS A 385 30.85 -6.00 5.34
C LYS A 385 30.38 -4.53 5.33
N TYR A 386 29.47 -4.20 4.41
CA TYR A 386 28.86 -2.87 4.26
C TYR A 386 27.47 -2.99 3.63
N CYS A 387 26.69 -1.92 3.69
CA CYS A 387 25.44 -1.84 2.98
C CYS A 387 25.64 -1.59 1.49
N SER A 388 24.92 -2.33 0.66
CA SER A 388 24.74 -2.10 -0.76
C SER A 388 23.26 -2.04 -1.10
N ALA A 389 22.90 -1.69 -2.34
CA ALA A 389 21.49 -1.62 -2.77
C ALA A 389 21.27 -2.22 -4.16
N LEU A 390 20.10 -2.78 -4.35
CA LEU A 390 19.53 -3.03 -5.67
C LEU A 390 18.59 -1.87 -6.01
N PHE A 391 18.80 -1.25 -7.17
CA PHE A 391 17.93 -0.21 -7.70
C PHE A 391 17.23 -0.69 -8.96
N THR A 392 16.01 -0.23 -9.18
CA THR A 392 15.34 -0.27 -10.48
C THR A 392 15.08 1.15 -10.97
N LEU A 393 15.05 1.34 -12.30
CA LEU A 393 14.86 2.66 -12.89
C LEU A 393 13.38 2.97 -13.13
N ASP A 394 12.99 4.21 -12.89
CA ASP A 394 11.67 4.75 -13.26
C ASP A 394 11.71 5.19 -14.73
N VAL A 395 11.12 4.38 -15.62
CA VAL A 395 11.07 4.63 -17.06
C VAL A 395 10.32 5.93 -17.37
N GLY A 396 9.29 6.24 -16.59
CA GLY A 396 8.57 7.51 -16.76
C GLY A 396 9.46 8.72 -16.45
N ALA A 397 10.33 8.63 -15.46
CA ALA A 397 11.32 9.66 -15.18
C ALA A 397 12.36 9.76 -16.29
N ILE A 398 12.83 8.65 -16.85
CA ILE A 398 13.74 8.66 -18.02
C ILE A 398 13.09 9.37 -19.19
N LEU A 399 11.85 9.02 -19.54
CA LEU A 399 11.11 9.64 -20.64
C LEU A 399 10.97 11.17 -20.43
N ARG A 400 10.70 11.58 -19.21
CA ARG A 400 10.56 12.99 -18.85
C ARG A 400 11.90 13.74 -18.88
N ASP A 401 12.89 13.24 -18.16
CA ASP A 401 14.09 13.98 -17.80
C ASP A 401 15.20 13.83 -18.85
N LYS A 402 15.28 12.68 -19.54
CA LYS A 402 16.30 12.42 -20.56
C LYS A 402 15.78 12.65 -21.99
N HIS A 403 14.47 12.48 -22.23
CA HIS A 403 13.86 12.69 -23.55
C HIS A 403 12.94 13.91 -23.63
N GLY A 404 12.72 14.62 -22.54
CA GLY A 404 11.90 15.84 -22.54
C GLY A 404 10.42 15.58 -22.85
N MET A 405 9.93 14.33 -22.63
CA MET A 405 8.53 14.01 -22.84
C MET A 405 7.66 14.77 -21.84
N ASP A 406 6.60 15.39 -22.35
CA ASP A 406 5.61 16.05 -21.48
C ASP A 406 5.05 15.03 -20.48
N PRO A 407 5.10 15.28 -19.17
CA PRO A 407 4.55 14.39 -18.15
C PRO A 407 3.09 13.96 -18.41
N ALA A 408 2.30 14.80 -19.07
CA ALA A 408 0.91 14.47 -19.44
C ALA A 408 0.80 13.42 -20.57
N LYS A 409 1.88 13.21 -21.31
CA LYS A 409 1.94 12.25 -22.44
C LYS A 409 2.66 10.95 -22.09
N ILE A 410 3.27 10.87 -20.91
CA ILE A 410 3.93 9.65 -20.44
C ILE A 410 2.86 8.59 -20.22
N PRO A 411 2.96 7.41 -20.85
CA PRO A 411 2.03 6.32 -20.62
C PRO A 411 1.98 5.91 -19.15
N LYS A 412 0.81 5.51 -18.67
CA LYS A 412 0.64 5.07 -17.29
C LYS A 412 1.12 3.64 -17.08
N ASN A 413 0.91 2.80 -18.08
CA ASN A 413 1.30 1.39 -18.06
C ASN A 413 2.83 1.27 -18.25
N PRO A 414 3.54 0.53 -17.40
CA PRO A 414 4.98 0.31 -17.54
C PRO A 414 5.40 -0.31 -18.90
N ILE A 415 4.58 -1.20 -19.47
CA ILE A 415 4.86 -1.80 -20.79
C ILE A 415 4.85 -0.72 -21.87
N ASP A 416 3.85 0.15 -21.88
CA ASP A 416 3.73 1.23 -22.84
C ASP A 416 4.84 2.29 -22.65
N GLN A 417 5.33 2.47 -21.42
CA GLN A 417 6.50 3.32 -21.15
C GLN A 417 7.76 2.75 -21.79
N ILE A 418 7.97 1.43 -21.69
CA ILE A 418 9.10 0.75 -22.34
C ILE A 418 8.99 0.88 -23.87
N SER A 419 7.80 0.64 -24.43
CA SER A 419 7.55 0.83 -25.87
C SER A 419 7.78 2.28 -26.32
N SER A 420 7.44 3.25 -25.45
CA SER A 420 7.72 4.67 -25.72
C SER A 420 9.21 4.95 -25.71
N LEU A 421 9.98 4.33 -24.82
CA LEU A 421 11.43 4.47 -24.76
C LEU A 421 12.07 3.90 -26.04
N GLU A 422 11.60 2.75 -26.51
CA GLU A 422 12.03 2.14 -27.78
C GLU A 422 11.73 3.03 -28.99
N SER A 423 10.65 3.82 -28.95
CA SER A 423 10.34 4.77 -30.02
C SER A 423 11.38 5.90 -30.16
N PHE A 424 12.17 6.17 -29.12
CA PHE A 424 13.33 7.04 -29.15
C PHE A 424 14.63 6.33 -29.61
N GLY A 425 14.51 5.06 -30.03
CA GLY A 425 15.65 4.24 -30.50
C GLY A 425 16.54 3.78 -29.33
N LYS A 426 15.97 3.70 -28.10
CA LYS A 426 16.67 3.32 -26.88
C LYS A 426 15.97 2.14 -26.20
N SER A 427 16.75 1.20 -25.68
CA SER A 427 16.26 0.13 -24.82
C SER A 427 16.49 0.46 -23.33
N LEU A 428 15.69 -0.11 -22.44
CA LEU A 428 15.92 0.05 -21.01
C LEU A 428 17.31 -0.45 -20.59
N SER A 429 17.83 -1.50 -21.24
CA SER A 429 19.15 -2.04 -20.97
C SER A 429 20.30 -1.06 -21.25
N GLU A 430 20.13 -0.13 -22.18
CA GLU A 430 21.11 0.92 -22.42
C GLU A 430 21.23 1.88 -21.24
N TYR A 431 20.13 2.11 -20.50
CA TYR A 431 20.14 2.95 -19.31
C TYR A 431 20.65 2.18 -18.08
N THR A 432 20.20 0.93 -17.88
CA THR A 432 20.64 0.13 -16.72
C THR A 432 22.12 -0.23 -16.79
N ASN A 433 22.72 -0.26 -17.97
CA ASN A 433 24.16 -0.48 -18.19
C ASN A 433 24.94 0.81 -18.49
N SER A 434 24.29 1.98 -18.45
CA SER A 434 24.94 3.25 -18.72
C SER A 434 25.84 3.69 -17.58
N LYS A 435 27.12 3.96 -17.89
CA LYS A 435 28.04 4.57 -16.93
C LYS A 435 27.56 5.95 -16.48
N GLU A 436 26.99 6.75 -17.39
CA GLU A 436 26.48 8.09 -17.09
C GLU A 436 25.35 8.01 -16.04
N ILE A 437 24.39 7.10 -16.21
CA ILE A 437 23.30 6.88 -15.26
C ILE A 437 23.83 6.37 -13.91
N HIS A 438 24.80 5.46 -13.96
CA HIS A 438 25.43 4.96 -12.73
C HIS A 438 26.17 6.08 -11.96
N ASP A 439 26.92 6.92 -12.65
CA ASP A 439 27.68 8.01 -12.04
C ASP A 439 26.73 9.07 -11.47
N GLU A 440 25.65 9.43 -12.18
CA GLU A 440 24.59 10.33 -11.72
C GLU A 440 23.92 9.80 -10.45
N LEU A 441 23.54 8.51 -10.44
CA LEU A 441 22.94 7.89 -9.25
C LEU A 441 23.95 7.82 -8.09
N MET A 442 25.23 7.54 -8.35
CA MET A 442 26.26 7.51 -7.30
C MET A 442 26.46 8.87 -6.65
N GLU A 443 26.40 9.95 -7.41
CA GLU A 443 26.46 11.33 -6.86
C GLU A 443 25.28 11.58 -5.93
N LEU A 444 24.05 11.31 -6.37
CA LEU A 444 22.84 11.49 -5.57
C LEU A 444 22.79 10.58 -4.33
N VAL A 445 23.18 9.31 -4.47
CA VAL A 445 23.31 8.39 -3.33
C VAL A 445 24.34 8.89 -2.33
N THR A 446 25.47 9.44 -2.80
CA THR A 446 26.51 10.00 -1.92
C THR A 446 26.00 11.21 -1.14
N GLU A 447 25.24 12.09 -1.78
CA GLU A 447 24.59 13.24 -1.12
C GLU A 447 23.62 12.76 -0.04
N LEU A 448 22.72 11.83 -0.38
CA LEU A 448 21.71 11.30 0.56
C LEU A 448 22.35 10.48 1.69
N ASN A 449 23.46 9.79 1.44
CA ASN A 449 24.24 9.09 2.47
C ASN A 449 24.73 10.02 3.59
N GLY A 450 24.86 11.32 3.34
CA GLY A 450 25.20 12.31 4.36
C GLY A 450 24.20 12.39 5.52
N GLN A 451 22.98 11.86 5.35
CA GLN A 451 21.96 11.79 6.39
C GLN A 451 22.12 10.56 7.31
N PHE A 452 22.99 9.61 6.94
CA PHE A 452 23.16 8.32 7.61
C PHE A 452 24.55 8.17 8.23
N SER A 453 24.62 7.39 9.31
CA SER A 453 25.90 7.00 9.90
C SER A 453 26.65 6.05 8.95
N ASN A 454 27.98 6.00 9.07
CA ASN A 454 28.84 5.24 8.14
C ASN A 454 28.41 3.77 7.91
N PRO A 455 27.97 2.97 8.93
CA PRO A 455 27.48 1.61 8.71
C PRO A 455 26.16 1.54 7.90
N GLU A 456 25.38 2.59 7.89
CA GLU A 456 24.08 2.68 7.21
C GLU A 456 24.19 3.15 5.77
N GLN A 457 25.35 3.71 5.40
CA GLN A 457 25.58 4.26 4.06
C GLN A 457 25.72 3.18 3.00
N ILE A 458 25.04 3.38 1.88
CA ILE A 458 25.18 2.53 0.69
C ILE A 458 26.56 2.78 0.06
N LYS A 459 27.40 1.75 0.02
CA LYS A 459 28.77 1.82 -0.53
C LYS A 459 28.84 1.40 -1.99
N LYS A 460 27.98 0.46 -2.40
CA LYS A 460 27.84 -0.01 -3.79
C LYS A 460 26.36 -0.22 -4.10
N PHE A 461 26.02 -0.18 -5.36
CA PHE A 461 24.70 -0.59 -5.81
C PHE A 461 24.76 -1.27 -7.18
N LYS A 462 23.71 -2.01 -7.49
CA LYS A 462 23.47 -2.59 -8.81
C LYS A 462 22.13 -2.09 -9.34
N ILE A 463 22.09 -1.66 -10.60
CA ILE A 463 20.86 -1.32 -11.31
C ILE A 463 20.35 -2.61 -11.95
N LEU A 464 19.12 -3.01 -11.62
CA LEU A 464 18.50 -4.19 -12.19
C LEU A 464 17.98 -3.92 -13.61
N PRO A 465 17.97 -4.93 -14.50
CA PRO A 465 17.59 -4.76 -15.90
C PRO A 465 16.11 -4.47 -16.12
N ARG A 466 15.26 -4.68 -15.12
CA ARG A 466 13.81 -4.41 -15.12
C ARG A 466 13.31 -3.97 -13.75
N ASP A 467 12.12 -3.42 -13.70
CA ASP A 467 11.48 -3.13 -12.41
C ASP A 467 11.02 -4.41 -11.70
N LEU A 468 10.89 -4.34 -10.38
CA LEU A 468 10.30 -5.40 -9.57
C LEU A 468 8.82 -5.51 -9.87
N ASN A 469 8.27 -6.73 -9.84
CA ASN A 469 6.88 -6.94 -10.18
C ASN A 469 6.21 -8.05 -9.34
N VAL A 470 4.88 -8.12 -9.43
CA VAL A 470 4.06 -9.08 -8.70
C VAL A 470 4.17 -10.48 -9.31
N ASP A 471 4.26 -10.56 -10.64
CA ASP A 471 4.28 -11.85 -11.37
C ASP A 471 5.52 -12.70 -11.05
N SER A 472 6.68 -12.04 -10.82
CA SER A 472 7.91 -12.72 -10.36
C SER A 472 7.96 -12.95 -8.85
N GLY A 473 6.88 -12.62 -8.14
CA GLY A 473 6.79 -12.77 -6.69
C GLY A 473 7.62 -11.76 -5.88
N GLU A 474 8.24 -10.76 -6.52
CA GLU A 474 9.12 -9.78 -5.89
C GLU A 474 8.35 -8.70 -5.13
N LEU A 475 7.13 -8.42 -5.59
CA LEU A 475 6.20 -7.51 -4.93
C LEU A 475 4.95 -8.25 -4.47
N THR A 476 4.34 -7.78 -3.38
CA THR A 476 2.98 -8.16 -3.01
C THR A 476 1.97 -7.47 -3.95
N PRO A 477 0.69 -7.90 -4.00
CA PRO A 477 -0.36 -7.18 -4.73
C PRO A 477 -0.53 -5.72 -4.30
N THR A 478 -0.07 -5.36 -3.09
CA THR A 478 -0.04 -3.99 -2.56
C THR A 478 1.30 -3.28 -2.81
N LEU A 479 2.12 -3.81 -3.72
CA LEU A 479 3.41 -3.27 -4.18
C LEU A 479 4.48 -3.16 -3.07
N LYS A 480 4.38 -3.95 -2.00
CA LYS A 480 5.43 -4.07 -0.98
C LYS A 480 6.47 -5.08 -1.43
N ILE A 481 7.76 -4.79 -1.20
CA ILE A 481 8.86 -5.68 -1.58
C ILE A 481 8.86 -6.97 -0.75
N ARG A 482 9.11 -8.09 -1.41
CA ARG A 482 9.29 -9.42 -0.80
C ARG A 482 10.77 -9.76 -0.80
N ARG A 483 11.48 -9.34 0.24
CA ARG A 483 12.95 -9.40 0.34
C ARG A 483 13.54 -10.78 0.07
N ILE A 484 12.90 -11.84 0.56
CA ILE A 484 13.37 -13.21 0.37
C ILE A 484 13.38 -13.53 -1.12
N GLN A 485 12.26 -13.31 -1.81
CA GLN A 485 12.13 -13.59 -3.24
C GLN A 485 13.10 -12.77 -4.09
N ILE A 486 13.28 -11.49 -3.75
CA ILE A 486 14.23 -10.63 -4.46
C ILE A 486 15.66 -11.13 -4.27
N ARG A 487 16.05 -11.56 -3.06
CA ARG A 487 17.38 -12.15 -2.80
C ARG A 487 17.61 -13.43 -3.59
N GLU A 488 16.58 -14.25 -3.76
CA GLU A 488 16.66 -15.48 -4.55
C GLU A 488 16.78 -15.17 -6.05
N ASN A 489 15.92 -14.29 -6.56
CA ASN A 489 15.90 -13.95 -7.98
C ASN A 489 17.17 -13.23 -8.46
N TRP A 490 17.81 -12.44 -7.59
CA TRP A 490 18.95 -11.58 -7.91
C TRP A 490 20.21 -11.92 -7.11
N ALA A 491 20.38 -13.21 -6.77
CA ALA A 491 21.49 -13.67 -5.94
C ALA A 491 22.86 -13.38 -6.57
N SER A 492 22.99 -13.55 -7.90
CA SER A 492 24.26 -13.28 -8.62
C SER A 492 24.62 -11.81 -8.58
N GLU A 493 23.68 -10.92 -8.84
CA GLU A 493 23.86 -9.47 -8.83
C GLU A 493 24.24 -8.96 -7.43
N ILE A 494 23.66 -9.59 -6.39
CA ILE A 494 24.00 -9.29 -4.99
C ILE A 494 25.42 -9.71 -4.69
N GLU A 495 25.83 -10.93 -5.05
CA GLU A 495 27.19 -11.41 -4.77
C GLU A 495 28.26 -10.61 -5.52
N GLU A 496 28.00 -10.21 -6.77
CA GLU A 496 28.92 -9.35 -7.54
C GLU A 496 29.32 -8.07 -6.80
N MET A 497 28.39 -7.46 -6.03
CA MET A 497 28.69 -6.25 -5.27
C MET A 497 29.71 -6.46 -4.16
N TYR A 498 29.99 -7.71 -3.77
CA TYR A 498 30.88 -8.06 -2.66
C TYR A 498 32.13 -8.84 -3.07
N LEU A 499 32.35 -9.14 -4.35
CA LEU A 499 33.50 -9.93 -4.81
C LEU A 499 34.84 -9.32 -4.43
N ASP A 500 34.93 -7.97 -4.34
CA ASP A 500 36.16 -7.25 -3.99
C ASP A 500 36.18 -6.75 -2.54
N ALA A 501 35.34 -7.31 -1.65
CA ALA A 501 35.09 -6.79 -0.31
C ALA A 501 35.94 -7.50 0.80
#